data_c836808bce5f58c587915439436e6ce3
#
_entry.id   c836808bce5f58c587915439436e6ce3
#
_cell.length_a   1.000
_cell.length_b   1.000
_cell.length_c   1.000
_cell.angle_alpha   90.00
_cell.angle_beta   90.00
_cell.angle_gamma   90.00
#
_symmetry.space_group_name_H-M   'P 1'
#
loop_
_entity.id
_entity.type
_entity.pdbx_description
1 polymer ?
#
loop_
_entity_poly.entity_id
_entity_poly.type
_entity_poly.pdbx_seq_one_letter_code
_entity_poly.pdbx_strand_id
1 'polypeptide(L)'
;MIQIERQVQVSYRHRVLFTKGVFEASNPVLRDLLLEGFKSDPVKVLVIADDGLVRAYPELSGQIHRYFDQYPDIDLVCPAIIAEGGERVKNSYFHVSEIQSPIDRYHIDRHSYVIAIGGGALLDMVGLASA
;
A
#
# COMPACT_ATOMS: atom_id res chain seq x y z
N MET A 1 17.96 44.66 0.74
CA MET A 1 17.74 43.21 0.85
C MET A 1 16.28 42.89 0.55
N ILE A 2 16.04 41.94 -0.32
CA ILE A 2 14.68 41.46 -0.63
C ILE A 2 14.49 40.15 0.09
N GLN A 3 13.42 40.03 0.86
CA GLN A 3 13.07 38.81 1.57
C GLN A 3 11.73 38.29 1.00
N ILE A 4 11.73 37.03 0.61
CA ILE A 4 10.51 36.34 0.19
C ILE A 4 10.22 35.27 1.22
N GLU A 5 9.07 35.35 1.86
CA GLU A 5 8.63 34.39 2.86
C GLU A 5 7.35 33.71 2.37
N ARG A 6 7.35 32.37 2.43
CA ARG A 6 6.16 31.57 2.12
C ARG A 6 5.86 30.62 3.24
N GLN A 7 4.62 30.57 3.62
CA GLN A 7 4.11 29.59 4.56
C GLN A 7 3.28 28.58 3.77
N VAL A 8 3.70 27.30 3.82
CA VAL A 8 2.98 26.21 3.17
C VAL A 8 2.33 25.37 4.24
N GLN A 9 1.01 25.24 4.17
CA GLN A 9 0.25 24.42 5.09
C GLN A 9 -0.28 23.19 4.34
N VAL A 10 0.05 21.98 4.86
CA VAL A 10 -0.36 20.72 4.26
C VAL A 10 -1.22 19.97 5.28
N SER A 11 -2.41 19.56 4.84
CA SER A 11 -3.32 18.77 5.66
C SER A 11 -3.26 17.31 5.27
N TYR A 12 -3.16 16.43 6.26
CA TYR A 12 -3.21 14.98 6.08
C TYR A 12 -4.43 14.43 6.80
N ARG A 13 -5.04 13.43 6.19
CA ARG A 13 -6.19 12.75 6.78
C ARG A 13 -5.79 11.34 7.18
N HIS A 14 -5.85 11.06 8.47
CA HIS A 14 -5.65 9.72 9.01
C HIS A 14 -6.99 9.13 9.39
N ARG A 15 -7.22 7.89 8.96
CA ARG A 15 -8.42 7.15 9.33
C ARG A 15 -8.04 5.77 9.84
N VAL A 16 -8.73 5.32 10.88
CA VAL A 16 -8.60 3.96 11.40
C VAL A 16 -9.95 3.30 11.26
N LEU A 17 -10.00 2.22 10.51
CA LEU A 17 -11.22 1.44 10.31
C LEU A 17 -10.97 0.02 10.83
N PHE A 18 -11.96 -0.50 11.56
CA PHE A 18 -11.89 -1.86 12.09
C PHE A 18 -12.81 -2.76 11.26
N THR A 19 -12.27 -3.88 10.79
CA THR A 19 -13.02 -4.86 10.02
C THR A 19 -12.41 -6.25 10.22
N LYS A 20 -13.17 -7.28 9.88
CA LYS A 20 -12.69 -8.66 9.86
C LYS A 20 -12.76 -9.18 8.44
N GLY A 21 -11.78 -10.04 8.06
CA GLY A 21 -11.77 -10.62 6.73
C GLY A 21 -11.71 -9.57 5.65
N VAL A 22 -10.74 -8.66 5.72
CA VAL A 22 -10.64 -7.50 4.83
C VAL A 22 -10.57 -7.91 3.35
N PHE A 23 -10.00 -9.07 3.04
CA PHE A 23 -9.90 -9.60 1.67
C PHE A 23 -10.94 -10.70 1.36
N GLU A 24 -11.96 -10.86 2.18
CA GLU A 24 -13.08 -11.70 1.80
C GLU A 24 -13.88 -11.05 0.68
N ALA A 25 -14.31 -11.85 -0.30
CA ALA A 25 -15.00 -11.35 -1.50
C ALA A 25 -16.23 -10.51 -1.16
N SER A 26 -16.92 -10.85 -0.07
CA SER A 26 -18.14 -10.17 0.35
C SER A 26 -17.89 -8.92 1.20
N ASN A 27 -16.64 -8.62 1.56
CA ASN A 27 -16.31 -7.47 2.39
C ASN A 27 -15.96 -6.27 1.52
N PRO A 28 -16.83 -5.23 1.46
CA PRO A 28 -16.58 -4.09 0.58
C PRO A 28 -15.77 -2.96 1.21
N VAL A 29 -15.32 -3.09 2.47
CA VAL A 29 -14.72 -1.97 3.22
C VAL A 29 -13.50 -1.40 2.51
N LEU A 30 -12.56 -2.26 2.13
CA LEU A 30 -11.34 -1.82 1.45
C LEU A 30 -11.66 -1.26 0.04
N ARG A 31 -12.50 -1.94 -0.71
CA ARG A 31 -12.94 -1.49 -2.02
C ARG A 31 -13.55 -0.08 -1.94
N ASP A 32 -14.47 0.12 -1.02
CA ASP A 32 -15.15 1.41 -0.87
C ASP A 32 -14.17 2.52 -0.50
N LEU A 33 -13.19 2.21 0.36
CA LEU A 33 -12.15 3.15 0.73
C LEU A 33 -11.29 3.56 -0.47
N LEU A 34 -10.85 2.58 -1.26
CA LEU A 34 -9.99 2.84 -2.40
C LEU A 34 -10.69 3.57 -3.53
N LEU A 35 -12.00 3.40 -3.66
CA LEU A 35 -12.78 4.03 -4.73
C LEU A 35 -13.44 5.33 -4.32
N GLU A 36 -13.16 5.86 -3.11
CA GLU A 36 -13.61 7.19 -2.75
C GLU A 36 -13.04 8.22 -3.73
N GLY A 37 -13.90 9.04 -4.31
CA GLY A 37 -13.49 10.01 -5.31
C GLY A 37 -13.14 9.43 -6.67
N PHE A 38 -13.42 8.15 -6.89
CA PHE A 38 -13.20 7.50 -8.20
C PHE A 38 -13.96 8.24 -9.30
N LYS A 39 -13.28 8.41 -10.45
CA LYS A 39 -13.86 9.09 -11.61
C LYS A 39 -14.01 8.14 -12.81
N SER A 40 -12.93 7.89 -13.54
CA SER A 40 -12.99 7.09 -14.76
C SER A 40 -11.83 6.13 -14.96
N ASP A 41 -10.65 6.49 -14.50
CA ASP A 41 -9.46 5.66 -14.68
C ASP A 41 -9.32 4.67 -13.53
N PRO A 42 -8.94 3.41 -13.80
CA PRO A 42 -8.71 2.44 -12.74
C PRO A 42 -7.70 2.93 -11.72
N VAL A 43 -7.98 2.66 -10.45
CA VAL A 43 -7.11 3.02 -9.34
C VAL A 43 -6.00 1.97 -9.23
N LYS A 44 -4.75 2.39 -9.34
CA LYS A 44 -3.60 1.49 -9.19
C LYS A 44 -3.35 1.18 -7.74
N VAL A 45 -3.12 -0.08 -7.45
CA VAL A 45 -2.82 -0.58 -6.10
C VAL A 45 -1.58 -1.46 -6.15
N LEU A 46 -0.64 -1.16 -5.26
CA LEU A 46 0.54 -1.97 -5.01
C LEU A 46 0.44 -2.54 -3.60
N VAL A 47 0.52 -3.86 -3.45
CA VAL A 47 0.42 -4.52 -2.16
C VAL A 47 1.79 -5.08 -1.76
N ILE A 48 2.19 -4.81 -0.51
CA ILE A 48 3.42 -5.30 0.07
C ILE A 48 3.05 -6.01 1.37
N ALA A 49 3.40 -7.29 1.50
CA ALA A 49 3.07 -8.11 2.64
C ALA A 49 4.32 -8.64 3.33
N ASP A 50 4.25 -8.74 4.65
CA ASP A 50 5.30 -9.31 5.50
C ASP A 50 5.43 -10.82 5.20
N ASP A 51 6.67 -11.29 5.03
CA ASP A 51 6.94 -12.70 4.73
C ASP A 51 6.51 -13.64 5.85
N GLY A 52 6.63 -13.22 7.10
CA GLY A 52 6.17 -14.01 8.25
C GLY A 52 4.67 -14.22 8.23
N LEU A 53 3.92 -13.18 7.84
CA LEU A 53 2.47 -13.28 7.70
C LEU A 53 2.09 -14.21 6.55
N VAL A 54 2.77 -14.12 5.42
CA VAL A 54 2.51 -14.97 4.25
C VAL A 54 2.84 -16.43 4.55
N ARG A 55 3.91 -16.69 5.30
CA ARG A 55 4.26 -18.06 5.74
C ARG A 55 3.21 -18.64 6.68
N ALA A 56 2.64 -17.80 7.55
CA ALA A 56 1.57 -18.23 8.46
C ALA A 56 0.24 -18.47 7.71
N TYR A 57 0.00 -17.73 6.65
CA TYR A 57 -1.23 -17.80 5.85
C TYR A 57 -0.88 -17.92 4.36
N PRO A 58 -0.50 -19.12 3.89
CA PRO A 58 -0.02 -19.30 2.51
C PRO A 58 -1.02 -18.90 1.42
N GLU A 59 -2.32 -18.91 1.73
CA GLU A 59 -3.35 -18.52 0.76
C GLU A 59 -3.52 -17.00 0.62
N LEU A 60 -2.86 -16.20 1.46
CA LEU A 60 -3.10 -14.76 1.52
C LEU A 60 -2.87 -14.08 0.17
N SER A 61 -1.76 -14.39 -0.50
CA SER A 61 -1.44 -13.77 -1.77
C SER A 61 -2.50 -14.05 -2.83
N GLY A 62 -2.96 -15.28 -2.93
CA GLY A 62 -4.05 -15.66 -3.84
C GLY A 62 -5.38 -14.99 -3.47
N GLN A 63 -5.66 -14.88 -2.18
CA GLN A 63 -6.86 -14.21 -1.69
C GLN A 63 -6.87 -12.73 -2.04
N ILE A 64 -5.74 -12.04 -1.89
CA ILE A 64 -5.58 -10.64 -2.28
C ILE A 64 -5.83 -10.48 -3.77
N HIS A 65 -5.24 -11.34 -4.58
CA HIS A 65 -5.39 -11.30 -6.02
C HIS A 65 -6.87 -11.47 -6.42
N ARG A 66 -7.55 -12.46 -5.87
CA ARG A 66 -8.98 -12.71 -6.15
C ARG A 66 -9.85 -11.56 -5.67
N TYR A 67 -9.51 -10.95 -4.54
CA TYR A 67 -10.28 -9.82 -4.02
C TYR A 67 -10.28 -8.65 -5.02
N PHE A 68 -9.12 -8.25 -5.50
CA PHE A 68 -9.03 -7.12 -6.42
C PHE A 68 -9.50 -7.47 -7.83
N ASP A 69 -9.37 -8.72 -8.23
CA ASP A 69 -9.76 -9.17 -9.56
C ASP A 69 -11.27 -9.04 -9.83
N GLN A 70 -12.08 -9.06 -8.79
CA GLN A 70 -13.52 -8.86 -8.93
C GLN A 70 -13.93 -7.41 -9.19
N TYR A 71 -13.00 -6.44 -9.06
CA TYR A 71 -13.30 -5.01 -9.21
C TYR A 71 -12.56 -4.44 -10.42
N PRO A 72 -13.24 -4.22 -11.56
CA PRO A 72 -12.55 -3.68 -12.74
C PRO A 72 -12.03 -2.25 -12.56
N ASP A 73 -12.55 -1.50 -11.60
CA ASP A 73 -12.10 -0.14 -11.31
C ASP A 73 -10.84 -0.08 -10.44
N ILE A 74 -10.33 -1.23 -10.02
CA ILE A 74 -9.08 -1.34 -9.24
C ILE A 74 -8.09 -2.17 -10.05
N ASP A 75 -6.90 -1.62 -10.26
CA ASP A 75 -5.80 -2.27 -10.96
C ASP A 75 -4.74 -2.69 -9.94
N LEU A 76 -4.71 -3.98 -9.59
CA LEU A 76 -3.59 -4.55 -8.84
C LEU A 76 -2.43 -4.73 -9.82
N VAL A 77 -1.45 -3.82 -9.76
CA VAL A 77 -0.43 -3.67 -10.81
C VAL A 77 0.49 -4.89 -10.95
N CYS A 78 0.63 -5.69 -9.88
CA CYS A 78 1.42 -6.91 -9.88
C CYS A 78 0.97 -7.80 -8.71
N PRO A 79 1.38 -9.08 -8.67
CA PRO A 79 1.14 -9.89 -7.48
C PRO A 79 1.71 -9.25 -6.22
N ALA A 80 1.12 -9.53 -5.07
CA ALA A 80 1.59 -8.97 -3.81
C ALA A 80 3.09 -9.22 -3.63
N ILE A 81 3.82 -8.16 -3.32
CA ILE A 81 5.26 -8.22 -3.08
C ILE A 81 5.47 -8.70 -1.66
N ILE A 82 6.29 -9.73 -1.50
CA ILE A 82 6.62 -10.30 -0.20
C ILE A 82 7.92 -9.67 0.27
N ALA A 83 7.88 -9.02 1.42
CA ALA A 83 9.03 -8.34 1.98
C ALA A 83 9.37 -8.89 3.36
N GLU A 84 10.66 -8.94 3.67
CA GLU A 84 11.11 -9.35 5.01
C GLU A 84 10.61 -8.34 6.04
N GLY A 85 9.92 -8.82 7.08
CA GLY A 85 9.47 -8.02 8.20
C GLY A 85 10.44 -8.07 9.37
N GLY A 86 10.09 -7.40 10.48
CA GLY A 86 10.85 -7.39 11.72
C GLY A 86 11.64 -6.11 11.93
N GLU A 87 12.15 -5.92 13.17
CA GLU A 87 12.78 -4.67 13.58
C GLU A 87 14.02 -4.29 12.78
N ARG A 88 14.81 -5.27 12.35
CA ARG A 88 16.06 -5.01 11.62
C ARG A 88 15.84 -4.44 10.21
N VAL A 89 14.64 -4.60 9.66
CA VAL A 89 14.33 -4.20 8.28
C VAL A 89 14.29 -2.70 8.12
N LYS A 90 13.72 -1.99 9.08
CA LYS A 90 13.52 -0.54 8.96
C LYS A 90 14.80 0.28 8.92
N ASN A 91 15.94 -0.32 9.28
CA ASN A 91 17.26 0.32 9.21
C ASN A 91 18.04 -0.09 7.95
N SER A 92 17.43 -0.86 7.04
CA SER A 92 18.09 -1.36 5.85
C SER A 92 17.72 -0.53 4.62
N TYR A 93 18.68 0.21 4.10
CA TYR A 93 18.52 0.95 2.85
C TYR A 93 18.20 0.02 1.68
N PHE A 94 18.76 -1.18 1.69
CA PHE A 94 18.53 -2.18 0.64
C PHE A 94 17.04 -2.55 0.56
N HIS A 95 16.40 -2.79 1.70
CA HIS A 95 14.99 -3.14 1.72
C HIS A 95 14.10 -1.98 1.27
N VAL A 96 14.45 -0.75 1.62
CA VAL A 96 13.75 0.44 1.12
C VAL A 96 13.83 0.52 -0.40
N SER A 97 15.01 0.26 -0.98
CA SER A 97 15.20 0.27 -2.44
C SER A 97 14.37 -0.81 -3.13
N GLU A 98 14.23 -2.00 -2.53
CA GLU A 98 13.39 -3.07 -3.07
C GLU A 98 11.93 -2.67 -3.21
N ILE A 99 11.44 -1.79 -2.33
CA ILE A 99 10.06 -1.28 -2.38
C ILE A 99 9.95 -0.11 -3.35
N GLN A 100 10.94 0.78 -3.39
CA GLN A 100 10.93 1.92 -4.30
C GLN A 100 10.96 1.50 -5.77
N SER A 101 11.67 0.41 -6.08
CA SER A 101 11.77 -0.09 -7.45
C SER A 101 10.42 -0.42 -8.09
N PRO A 102 9.51 -1.21 -7.45
CA PRO A 102 8.18 -1.41 -8.02
C PRO A 102 7.32 -0.13 -8.04
N ILE A 103 7.48 0.76 -7.08
CA ILE A 103 6.76 2.05 -7.12
C ILE A 103 7.10 2.80 -8.40
N ASP A 104 8.37 2.89 -8.75
CA ASP A 104 8.83 3.54 -9.97
C ASP A 104 8.40 2.76 -11.21
N ARG A 105 8.55 1.45 -11.21
CA ARG A 105 8.25 0.58 -12.36
C ARG A 105 6.79 0.66 -12.78
N TYR A 106 5.86 0.70 -11.82
CA TYR A 106 4.43 0.67 -12.10
C TYR A 106 3.81 2.06 -12.08
N HIS A 107 4.63 3.10 -11.98
CA HIS A 107 4.17 4.50 -11.99
C HIS A 107 3.13 4.78 -10.90
N ILE A 108 3.42 4.30 -9.69
CA ILE A 108 2.57 4.56 -8.53
C ILE A 108 2.73 6.03 -8.15
N ASP A 109 1.66 6.78 -8.24
CA ASP A 109 1.66 8.22 -8.05
C ASP A 109 0.71 8.62 -6.90
N ARG A 110 0.44 9.93 -6.77
CA ARG A 110 -0.43 10.46 -5.71
C ARG A 110 -1.89 10.02 -5.84
N HIS A 111 -2.30 9.49 -6.99
CA HIS A 111 -3.66 8.97 -7.24
C HIS A 111 -3.74 7.46 -7.07
N SER A 112 -2.64 6.84 -6.69
CA SER A 112 -2.52 5.40 -6.50
C SER A 112 -2.41 5.09 -5.02
N TYR A 113 -2.45 3.79 -4.68
CA TYR A 113 -2.34 3.35 -3.30
C TYR A 113 -1.24 2.31 -3.14
N VAL A 114 -0.51 2.42 -2.03
CA VAL A 114 0.38 1.36 -1.56
C VAL A 114 -0.24 0.79 -0.30
N ILE A 115 -0.49 -0.51 -0.30
CA ILE A 115 -1.07 -1.22 0.84
C ILE A 115 0.02 -2.06 1.48
N ALA A 116 0.32 -1.78 2.74
CA ALA A 116 1.28 -2.55 3.52
C ALA A 116 0.53 -3.43 4.52
N ILE A 117 0.87 -4.71 4.54
CA ILE A 117 0.24 -5.70 5.43
C ILE A 117 1.33 -6.33 6.29
N GLY A 118 1.33 -6.00 7.59
CA GLY A 118 2.35 -6.53 8.49
C GLY A 118 2.47 -5.76 9.78
N GLY A 119 3.57 -5.93 10.45
CA GLY A 119 3.88 -5.25 11.71
C GLY A 119 4.50 -3.88 11.52
N GLY A 120 4.79 -3.20 12.63
CA GLY A 120 5.24 -1.81 12.63
C GLY A 120 6.53 -1.56 11.83
N ALA A 121 7.50 -2.47 11.88
CA ALA A 121 8.75 -2.30 11.15
C ALA A 121 8.55 -2.29 9.63
N LEU A 122 7.67 -3.16 9.10
CA LEU A 122 7.32 -3.15 7.69
C LEU A 122 6.55 -1.88 7.32
N LEU A 123 5.60 -1.47 8.15
CA LEU A 123 4.81 -0.26 7.89
C LEU A 123 5.70 0.98 7.85
N ASP A 124 6.67 1.09 8.74
CA ASP A 124 7.64 2.20 8.76
C ASP A 124 8.48 2.22 7.49
N MET A 125 8.97 1.05 7.05
CA MET A 125 9.79 0.93 5.86
C MET A 125 9.00 1.28 4.60
N VAL A 126 7.78 0.80 4.47
CA VAL A 126 6.90 1.11 3.33
C VAL A 126 6.56 2.60 3.31
N GLY A 127 6.29 3.18 4.47
CA GLY A 127 6.04 4.62 4.59
C GLY A 127 7.22 5.45 4.09
N LEU A 128 8.45 5.08 4.47
CA LEU A 128 9.66 5.75 4.02
C LEU A 128 9.87 5.59 2.51
N ALA A 129 9.68 4.39 1.97
CA ALA A 129 9.89 4.12 0.55
C ALA A 129 8.86 4.82 -0.34
N SER A 130 7.66 5.08 0.20
CA SER A 130 6.54 5.68 -0.53
C SER A 130 6.49 7.21 -0.43
N ALA A 131 7.34 7.77 0.41
CA ALA A 131 7.35 9.21 0.67
C ALA A 131 7.81 10.04 -0.53
#